data_d8024cd39c8594febbf04dc37deaa2a1
#
_entry.id   d8024cd39c8594febbf04dc37deaa2a1
#
_cell.length_a   1.000
_cell.length_b   1.000
_cell.length_c   1.000
_cell.angle_alpha   90.00
_cell.angle_beta   90.00
_cell.angle_gamma   90.00
#
_symmetry.space_group_name_H-M   'P 1'
#
loop_
_entity.id
_entity.type
_entity.pdbx_description
1 polymer ?
#
loop_
_entity_poly.entity_id
_entity_poly.type
_entity_poly.pdbx_seq_one_letter_code
_entity_poly.pdbx_strand_id
1 'polypeptide(L)'
;MGIFDWLKRSPESNIQDARKALEKMFPLPHSFEAMQEAFSQTAHNAALDALHNIQNLSEMGHLGLNAVLLTRHIEIQAFPRYLSLIRRGWEEVRLLHYQDGDCHTFVSFSDELGGRNVHVLTNSAELIADQAREEFGPPPPWVVWCYYGPFVRYNEGAEAYWDAYIWGPFWEGLAPEARDAYIENRSKEALSYMSEQEWEDWVYSTRKNDPEYRARQGL
;
A
#
# COMPACT_ATOMS: atom_id res chain seq x y z
N MET A 1 -13.83 -11.17 0.61
CA MET A 1 -14.87 -10.16 0.90
C MET A 1 -14.14 -8.83 0.96
N GLY A 2 -14.21 -8.06 -0.15
CA GLY A 2 -13.39 -6.86 -0.32
C GLY A 2 -13.81 -5.75 0.65
N ILE A 3 -12.84 -4.90 1.05
CA ILE A 3 -13.04 -3.72 1.91
C ILE A 3 -14.17 -2.79 1.39
N PHE A 4 -14.57 -2.90 0.12
CA PHE A 4 -15.60 -2.06 -0.52
C PHE A 4 -17.02 -2.64 -0.55
N ASP A 5 -17.28 -3.88 -0.11
CA ASP A 5 -18.64 -4.45 -0.10
C ASP A 5 -19.57 -3.83 0.98
N TRP A 6 -19.01 -3.07 1.92
CA TRP A 6 -19.76 -2.41 2.99
C TRP A 6 -20.47 -1.12 2.56
N LEU A 7 -20.09 -0.52 1.41
CA LEU A 7 -20.70 0.72 0.88
C LEU A 7 -22.20 0.60 0.49
N LYS A 8 -22.79 -0.60 0.55
CA LYS A 8 -24.16 -0.87 0.12
C LYS A 8 -25.19 -1.02 1.26
N ARG A 9 -24.78 -0.83 2.52
CA ARG A 9 -25.67 -1.01 3.70
C ARG A 9 -26.13 0.33 4.27
N SER A 10 -27.07 0.31 5.27
CA SER A 10 -27.57 1.55 5.89
C SER A 10 -26.46 2.36 6.55
N PRO A 11 -26.55 3.71 6.62
CA PRO A 11 -25.46 4.57 7.11
C PRO A 11 -24.95 4.18 8.51
N GLU A 12 -25.82 3.80 9.44
CA GLU A 12 -25.43 3.45 10.80
C GLU A 12 -24.72 2.07 10.89
N SER A 13 -25.20 1.08 10.13
CA SER A 13 -24.49 -0.22 10.07
C SER A 13 -23.13 -0.10 9.40
N ASN A 14 -22.98 0.81 8.45
CA ASN A 14 -21.73 1.10 7.77
C ASN A 14 -20.69 1.70 8.71
N ILE A 15 -21.08 2.62 9.62
CA ILE A 15 -20.16 3.23 10.60
C ILE A 15 -19.62 2.19 11.59
N GLN A 16 -20.49 1.32 12.12
CA GLN A 16 -20.06 0.26 13.03
C GLN A 16 -19.14 -0.77 12.36
N ASP A 17 -19.45 -1.15 11.12
CA ASP A 17 -18.62 -2.08 10.36
C ASP A 17 -17.27 -1.44 10.00
N ALA A 18 -17.23 -0.15 9.65
CA ALA A 18 -16.02 0.60 9.39
C ALA A 18 -15.15 0.76 10.66
N ARG A 19 -15.77 1.05 11.82
CA ARG A 19 -15.06 1.08 13.10
C ARG A 19 -14.42 -0.26 13.43
N LYS A 20 -15.16 -1.37 13.33
CA LYS A 20 -14.64 -2.73 13.57
C LYS A 20 -13.51 -3.08 12.59
N ALA A 21 -13.62 -2.65 11.33
CA ALA A 21 -12.56 -2.85 10.35
C ALA A 21 -11.29 -2.10 10.76
N LEU A 22 -11.41 -0.83 11.20
CA LEU A 22 -10.29 -0.03 11.68
C LEU A 22 -9.66 -0.64 12.94
N GLU A 23 -10.46 -1.06 13.92
CA GLU A 23 -9.99 -1.75 15.13
C GLU A 23 -9.25 -3.06 14.82
N LYS A 24 -9.68 -3.78 13.78
CA LYS A 24 -8.99 -4.98 13.30
C LYS A 24 -7.66 -4.65 12.60
N MET A 25 -7.61 -3.54 11.85
CA MET A 25 -6.38 -3.07 11.21
C MET A 25 -5.35 -2.58 12.24
N PHE A 26 -5.81 -1.95 13.32
CA PHE A 26 -4.97 -1.41 14.39
C PHE A 26 -5.20 -2.20 15.69
N PRO A 27 -4.63 -3.42 15.81
CA PRO A 27 -4.77 -4.19 17.04
C PRO A 27 -4.00 -3.54 18.19
N LEU A 28 -4.16 -4.06 19.40
CA LEU A 28 -3.41 -3.60 20.58
C LEU A 28 -1.91 -3.40 20.27
N PRO A 29 -1.28 -2.33 20.77
CA PRO A 29 -1.77 -1.45 21.85
C PRO A 29 -2.66 -0.28 21.40
N HIS A 30 -3.06 -0.19 20.13
CA HIS A 30 -3.93 0.86 19.62
C HIS A 30 -5.38 0.55 19.94
N SER A 31 -6.12 1.54 20.42
CA SER A 31 -7.58 1.46 20.57
C SER A 31 -8.25 2.57 19.77
N PHE A 32 -9.51 2.35 19.38
CA PHE A 32 -10.27 3.37 18.67
C PHE A 32 -10.40 4.65 19.49
N GLU A 33 -10.59 4.53 20.80
CA GLU A 33 -10.69 5.65 21.72
C GLU A 33 -9.39 6.47 21.76
N ALA A 34 -8.23 5.83 21.75
CA ALA A 34 -6.94 6.52 21.70
C ALA A 34 -6.74 7.28 20.38
N MET A 35 -7.17 6.70 19.25
CA MET A 35 -7.16 7.37 17.94
C MET A 35 -8.15 8.55 17.95
N GLN A 36 -9.35 8.36 18.50
CA GLN A 36 -10.34 9.41 18.58
C GLN A 36 -9.86 10.57 19.46
N GLU A 37 -9.24 10.30 20.60
CA GLU A 37 -8.65 11.33 21.47
C GLU A 37 -7.57 12.12 20.71
N ALA A 38 -6.65 11.44 20.02
CA ALA A 38 -5.57 12.07 19.28
C ALA A 38 -6.09 12.97 18.13
N PHE A 39 -7.09 12.52 17.38
CA PHE A 39 -7.58 13.25 16.20
C PHE A 39 -8.77 14.18 16.44
N SER A 40 -9.45 14.09 17.60
CA SER A 40 -10.59 14.98 17.91
C SER A 40 -10.18 16.40 18.27
N GLN A 41 -8.96 16.59 18.77
CA GLN A 41 -8.43 17.88 19.21
C GLN A 41 -7.77 18.67 18.06
N THR A 42 -7.58 18.04 16.91
CA THR A 42 -6.92 18.65 15.77
C THR A 42 -7.93 19.39 14.89
N ALA A 43 -7.59 20.61 14.48
CA ALA A 43 -8.37 21.32 13.48
C ALA A 43 -8.40 20.52 12.16
N HIS A 44 -9.53 20.59 11.43
CA HIS A 44 -9.60 20.01 10.10
C HIS A 44 -8.45 20.54 9.23
N ASN A 45 -7.65 19.62 8.70
CA ASN A 45 -6.50 19.98 7.87
C ASN A 45 -6.92 20.00 6.40
N ALA A 46 -7.27 21.17 5.89
CA ALA A 46 -7.65 21.36 4.48
C ALA A 46 -6.58 20.90 3.47
N ALA A 47 -5.31 20.74 3.90
CA ALA A 47 -4.27 20.19 3.05
C ALA A 47 -4.47 18.68 2.77
N LEU A 48 -5.20 17.96 3.63
CA LEU A 48 -5.59 16.56 3.37
C LEU A 48 -6.60 16.46 2.23
N ASP A 49 -7.48 17.45 2.08
CA ASP A 49 -8.49 17.47 1.01
C ASP A 49 -7.85 17.56 -0.38
N ALA A 50 -6.62 18.08 -0.48
CA ALA A 50 -5.88 18.17 -1.73
C ALA A 50 -5.23 16.82 -2.17
N LEU A 51 -5.30 15.79 -1.34
CA LEU A 51 -4.63 14.50 -1.56
C LEU A 51 -5.51 13.40 -2.16
N HIS A 52 -6.70 13.74 -2.67
CA HIS A 52 -7.70 12.77 -3.19
C HIS A 52 -7.17 11.84 -4.30
N ASN A 53 -6.11 12.24 -4.99
CA ASN A 53 -5.53 11.47 -6.09
C ASN A 53 -4.51 10.41 -5.62
N ILE A 54 -4.24 10.32 -4.33
CA ILE A 54 -3.30 9.32 -3.81
C ILE A 54 -4.02 7.97 -3.70
N GLN A 55 -3.48 6.98 -4.36
CA GLN A 55 -4.03 5.64 -4.37
C GLN A 55 -4.07 5.03 -2.96
N ASN A 56 -5.18 4.36 -2.63
CA ASN A 56 -5.41 3.70 -1.33
C ASN A 56 -5.40 4.66 -0.12
N LEU A 57 -5.73 5.94 -0.35
CA LEU A 57 -5.99 6.91 0.69
C LEU A 57 -7.51 6.99 0.96
N SER A 58 -7.89 6.96 2.23
CA SER A 58 -9.30 7.05 2.66
C SER A 58 -9.45 8.08 3.78
N GLU A 59 -10.43 8.96 3.66
CA GLU A 59 -10.77 9.91 4.71
C GLU A 59 -11.55 9.21 5.84
N MET A 60 -11.20 9.53 7.08
CA MET A 60 -11.79 8.92 8.29
C MET A 60 -12.79 9.83 9.00
N GLY A 61 -13.16 10.96 8.40
CA GLY A 61 -14.13 11.91 8.95
C GLY A 61 -15.48 11.29 9.31
N HIS A 62 -15.94 10.30 8.55
CA HIS A 62 -17.18 9.56 8.83
C HIS A 62 -17.13 8.74 10.14
N LEU A 63 -15.94 8.49 10.68
CA LEU A 63 -15.71 7.86 11.99
C LEU A 63 -15.43 8.90 13.10
N GLY A 64 -15.53 10.20 12.80
CA GLY A 64 -15.17 11.26 13.73
C GLY A 64 -13.66 11.43 13.95
N LEU A 65 -12.84 10.96 13.02
CA LEU A 65 -11.40 11.11 13.06
C LEU A 65 -10.95 12.12 12.00
N ASN A 66 -10.38 13.26 12.43
CA ASN A 66 -9.78 14.25 11.52
C ASN A 66 -8.43 13.73 10.99
N ALA A 67 -8.48 12.63 10.26
CA ALA A 67 -7.31 11.90 9.78
C ALA A 67 -7.63 11.19 8.46
N VAL A 68 -6.58 10.75 7.78
CA VAL A 68 -6.63 9.88 6.61
C VAL A 68 -5.94 8.55 6.91
N LEU A 69 -6.47 7.49 6.32
CA LEU A 69 -5.89 6.16 6.34
C LEU A 69 -5.23 5.89 4.97
N LEU A 70 -3.92 5.68 4.97
CA LEU A 70 -3.18 5.18 3.83
C LEU A 70 -2.85 3.70 4.04
N THR A 71 -3.20 2.86 3.06
CA THR A 71 -2.83 1.44 3.07
C THR A 71 -1.86 1.18 1.91
N ARG A 72 -0.72 0.56 2.21
CA ARG A 72 0.27 0.15 1.20
C ARG A 72 0.70 -1.29 1.42
N HIS A 73 0.80 -2.01 0.32
CA HIS A 73 1.48 -3.31 0.29
C HIS A 73 2.90 -3.09 -0.21
N ILE A 74 3.89 -3.42 0.62
CA ILE A 74 5.30 -3.19 0.32
C ILE A 74 6.12 -4.47 0.49
N GLU A 75 7.31 -4.49 -0.07
CA GLU A 75 8.27 -5.54 0.21
C GLU A 75 8.69 -5.53 1.69
N ILE A 76 8.80 -6.71 2.30
CA ILE A 76 9.14 -6.84 3.73
C ILE A 76 10.49 -6.17 4.03
N GLN A 77 11.48 -6.32 3.14
CA GLN A 77 12.80 -5.72 3.28
C GLN A 77 12.77 -4.18 3.23
N ALA A 78 11.76 -3.58 2.57
CA ALA A 78 11.60 -2.14 2.48
C ALA A 78 11.00 -1.52 3.76
N PHE A 79 10.40 -2.33 4.63
CA PHE A 79 9.69 -1.85 5.81
C PHE A 79 10.53 -1.00 6.78
N PRO A 80 11.80 -1.33 7.10
CA PRO A 80 12.61 -0.47 7.97
C PRO A 80 12.81 0.94 7.40
N ARG A 81 13.03 1.06 6.08
CA ARG A 81 13.13 2.35 5.39
C ARG A 81 11.79 3.08 5.41
N TYR A 82 10.69 2.37 5.14
CA TYR A 82 9.34 2.90 5.17
C TYR A 82 8.97 3.43 6.57
N LEU A 83 9.26 2.67 7.62
CA LEU A 83 9.04 3.08 9.00
C LEU A 83 9.91 4.27 9.40
N SER A 84 11.16 4.34 8.92
CA SER A 84 12.03 5.50 9.13
C SER A 84 11.47 6.78 8.52
N LEU A 85 10.86 6.70 7.33
CA LEU A 85 10.16 7.82 6.70
C LEU A 85 8.96 8.27 7.53
N ILE A 86 8.18 7.32 8.08
CA ILE A 86 7.02 7.64 8.93
C ILE A 86 7.46 8.33 10.21
N ARG A 87 8.50 7.81 10.86
CA ARG A 87 9.00 8.37 12.13
C ARG A 87 9.50 9.80 12.01
N ARG A 88 10.25 10.13 10.96
CA ARG A 88 10.75 11.49 10.64
C ARG A 88 11.43 12.26 11.81
N GLY A 89 11.81 11.54 12.86
CA GLY A 89 12.30 12.15 14.09
C GLY A 89 11.20 12.57 15.08
N TRP A 90 9.95 12.23 14.81
CA TRP A 90 8.84 12.45 15.74
C TRP A 90 8.97 11.59 17.01
N GLU A 91 8.37 12.05 18.09
CA GLU A 91 8.33 11.31 19.36
C GLU A 91 7.44 10.06 19.22
N GLU A 92 7.95 8.92 19.65
CA GLU A 92 7.16 7.71 19.80
C GLU A 92 6.47 7.69 21.17
N VAL A 93 5.25 8.21 21.25
CA VAL A 93 4.49 8.34 22.50
C VAL A 93 3.93 7.00 22.99
N ARG A 94 3.72 6.06 22.06
CA ARG A 94 3.42 4.64 22.30
C ARG A 94 3.97 3.83 21.16
N LEU A 95 4.03 2.50 21.32
CA LEU A 95 4.50 1.61 20.25
C LEU A 95 3.74 1.91 18.93
N LEU A 96 4.49 2.28 17.88
CA LEU A 96 3.96 2.62 16.55
C LEU A 96 2.92 3.77 16.56
N HIS A 97 2.97 4.64 17.55
CA HIS A 97 2.23 5.88 17.61
C HIS A 97 3.24 7.03 17.76
N TYR A 98 3.35 7.84 16.73
CA TYR A 98 4.29 8.96 16.61
C TYR A 98 3.53 10.27 16.67
N GLN A 99 4.15 11.28 17.30
CA GLN A 99 3.58 12.62 17.47
C GLN A 99 4.61 13.69 17.20
N ASP A 100 4.17 14.78 16.56
CA ASP A 100 4.89 16.06 16.46
C ASP A 100 3.89 17.20 16.54
N GLY A 101 3.91 17.93 17.66
CA GLY A 101 2.87 18.90 17.97
C GLY A 101 1.47 18.30 17.95
N ASP A 102 0.59 18.84 17.11
CA ASP A 102 -0.78 18.37 16.91
C ASP A 102 -0.89 17.27 15.82
N CYS A 103 0.23 16.89 15.20
CA CYS A 103 0.25 15.80 14.24
C CYS A 103 0.45 14.47 14.94
N HIS A 104 -0.45 13.52 14.63
CA HIS A 104 -0.39 12.15 15.12
C HIS A 104 -0.31 11.16 13.95
N THR A 105 0.41 10.08 14.17
CA THR A 105 0.51 8.98 13.20
C THR A 105 0.50 7.64 13.91
N PHE A 106 -0.51 6.84 13.64
CA PHE A 106 -0.59 5.45 14.08
C PHE A 106 -0.20 4.54 12.93
N VAL A 107 0.58 3.52 13.23
CA VAL A 107 1.05 2.53 12.25
C VAL A 107 0.66 1.14 12.69
N SER A 108 0.19 0.34 11.76
CA SER A 108 0.05 -1.09 11.95
C SER A 108 0.46 -1.84 10.69
N PHE A 109 0.71 -3.12 10.80
CA PHE A 109 1.07 -3.93 9.65
C PHE A 109 0.72 -5.40 9.85
N SER A 110 0.57 -6.12 8.72
CA SER A 110 0.45 -7.57 8.66
C SER A 110 1.23 -8.11 7.47
N ASP A 111 1.85 -9.27 7.64
CA ASP A 111 2.55 -9.94 6.54
C ASP A 111 1.57 -10.86 5.81
N GLU A 112 1.38 -10.63 4.51
CA GLU A 112 0.53 -11.43 3.65
C GLU A 112 0.96 -11.34 2.19
N LEU A 113 0.61 -12.31 1.40
CA LEU A 113 0.84 -12.35 -0.05
C LEU A 113 2.30 -11.99 -0.44
N GLY A 114 3.26 -12.55 0.31
CA GLY A 114 4.69 -12.36 0.07
C GLY A 114 5.26 -11.00 0.43
N GLY A 115 4.44 -10.06 0.91
CA GLY A 115 4.81 -8.71 1.30
C GLY A 115 4.23 -8.31 2.66
N ARG A 116 4.23 -7.01 2.91
CA ARG A 116 3.72 -6.40 4.14
C ARG A 116 2.66 -5.36 3.81
N ASN A 117 1.44 -5.57 4.29
CA ASN A 117 0.45 -4.52 4.33
C ASN A 117 0.77 -3.58 5.48
N VAL A 118 0.95 -2.31 5.18
CA VAL A 118 1.18 -1.25 6.17
C VAL A 118 -0.02 -0.30 6.13
N HIS A 119 -0.59 -0.06 7.29
CA HIS A 119 -1.66 0.90 7.51
C HIS A 119 -1.11 2.09 8.27
N VAL A 120 -1.28 3.29 7.74
CA VAL A 120 -0.84 4.55 8.33
C VAL A 120 -2.06 5.45 8.50
N LEU A 121 -2.46 5.68 9.73
CA LEU A 121 -3.55 6.60 10.08
C LEU A 121 -2.93 7.89 10.60
N THR A 122 -3.12 9.02 9.89
CA THR A 122 -2.44 10.28 10.21
C THR A 122 -3.26 11.50 9.83
N ASN A 123 -3.01 12.62 10.52
CA ASN A 123 -3.49 13.95 10.14
C ASN A 123 -2.38 14.82 9.51
N SER A 124 -1.20 14.25 9.22
CA SER A 124 -0.11 14.95 8.56
C SER A 124 -0.19 14.84 7.04
N ALA A 125 -0.61 15.91 6.38
CA ALA A 125 -0.61 15.99 4.91
C ALA A 125 0.81 15.92 4.33
N GLU A 126 1.80 16.47 5.02
CA GLU A 126 3.20 16.42 4.61
C GLU A 126 3.73 14.99 4.59
N LEU A 127 3.44 14.20 5.63
CA LEU A 127 3.82 12.78 5.67
C LEU A 127 3.23 12.00 4.49
N ILE A 128 1.95 12.23 4.17
CA ILE A 128 1.28 11.58 3.04
C ILE A 128 1.91 12.00 1.70
N ALA A 129 2.21 13.29 1.54
CA ALA A 129 2.88 13.80 0.33
C ALA A 129 4.30 13.22 0.16
N ASP A 130 5.07 13.06 1.24
CA ASP A 130 6.39 12.44 1.18
C ASP A 130 6.29 10.95 0.83
N GLN A 131 5.35 10.24 1.43
CA GLN A 131 5.11 8.84 1.07
C GLN A 131 4.69 8.64 -0.39
N ALA A 132 3.97 9.62 -0.96
CA ALA A 132 3.59 9.57 -2.37
C ALA A 132 4.76 9.78 -3.34
N ARG A 133 5.83 10.45 -2.90
CA ARG A 133 7.07 10.68 -3.70
C ARG A 133 8.01 9.48 -3.68
N GLU A 134 7.90 8.63 -2.67
CA GLU A 134 8.78 7.47 -2.49
C GLU A 134 8.23 6.23 -3.20
N GLU A 135 9.12 5.54 -3.89
CA GLU A 135 8.80 4.31 -4.62
C GLU A 135 8.80 3.11 -3.69
N PHE A 136 7.73 2.94 -2.91
CA PHE A 136 7.45 1.71 -2.20
C PHE A 136 6.41 0.91 -2.95
N GLY A 137 6.78 -0.26 -3.42
CA GLY A 137 5.90 -1.16 -4.18
C GLY A 137 5.77 -2.54 -3.55
N PRO A 138 4.79 -3.32 -4.00
CA PRO A 138 4.63 -4.71 -3.61
C PRO A 138 5.79 -5.55 -4.14
N PRO A 139 6.06 -6.71 -3.53
CA PRO A 139 7.01 -7.65 -4.11
C PRO A 139 6.52 -8.10 -5.49
N PRO A 140 7.42 -8.27 -6.47
CA PRO A 140 7.05 -8.58 -7.85
C PRO A 140 6.55 -10.03 -8.02
N PRO A 141 5.85 -10.34 -9.12
CA PRO A 141 5.27 -11.66 -9.35
C PRO A 141 6.30 -12.80 -9.35
N TRP A 142 7.49 -12.56 -9.85
CA TRP A 142 8.59 -13.55 -9.82
C TRP A 142 9.17 -13.83 -8.42
N VAL A 143 8.78 -13.06 -7.42
CA VAL A 143 9.09 -13.31 -5.99
C VAL A 143 7.91 -14.00 -5.31
N VAL A 144 6.70 -13.45 -5.44
CA VAL A 144 5.51 -13.95 -4.74
C VAL A 144 5.05 -15.29 -5.30
N TRP A 145 5.09 -15.44 -6.64
CA TRP A 145 4.50 -16.57 -7.36
C TRP A 145 5.53 -17.36 -8.17
N CYS A 146 6.82 -17.27 -7.82
CA CYS A 146 7.92 -17.89 -8.56
C CYS A 146 7.69 -19.38 -8.87
N TYR A 147 7.06 -20.12 -7.96
CA TYR A 147 6.81 -21.56 -8.13
C TYR A 147 5.66 -21.92 -9.11
N TYR A 148 4.83 -20.94 -9.46
CA TYR A 148 3.81 -21.13 -10.52
C TYR A 148 4.37 -20.89 -11.92
N GLY A 149 5.48 -20.14 -12.02
CA GLY A 149 6.07 -19.75 -13.29
C GLY A 149 5.36 -18.55 -13.96
N PRO A 150 5.97 -18.00 -15.01
CA PRO A 150 5.57 -16.72 -15.59
C PRO A 150 4.27 -16.74 -16.40
N PHE A 151 3.78 -17.90 -16.83
CA PHE A 151 2.65 -18.02 -17.76
C PHE A 151 1.34 -18.46 -17.11
N VAL A 152 1.30 -18.55 -15.80
CA VAL A 152 0.08 -18.89 -15.08
C VAL A 152 -0.91 -17.72 -15.14
N ARG A 153 -2.20 -18.06 -15.27
CA ARG A 153 -3.29 -17.09 -15.20
C ARG A 153 -3.88 -17.09 -13.80
N TYR A 154 -3.90 -15.92 -13.18
CA TYR A 154 -4.52 -15.71 -11.87
C TYR A 154 -6.02 -15.43 -12.05
N ASN A 155 -6.85 -16.48 -12.05
CA ASN A 155 -8.29 -16.35 -12.34
C ASN A 155 -9.16 -16.37 -11.07
N GLU A 156 -8.61 -16.84 -9.94
CA GLU A 156 -9.33 -16.98 -8.67
C GLU A 156 -8.36 -16.99 -7.49
N GLY A 157 -8.91 -16.90 -6.27
CA GLY A 157 -8.12 -17.03 -5.06
C GLY A 157 -7.28 -15.80 -4.68
N ALA A 158 -6.25 -16.06 -3.91
CA ALA A 158 -5.32 -15.04 -3.42
C ALA A 158 -4.50 -14.40 -4.54
N GLU A 159 -4.17 -15.20 -5.55
CA GLU A 159 -3.40 -14.81 -6.73
C GLU A 159 -4.16 -13.78 -7.58
N ALA A 160 -5.44 -14.05 -7.88
CA ALA A 160 -6.29 -13.12 -8.62
C ALA A 160 -6.54 -11.83 -7.83
N TYR A 161 -6.72 -11.94 -6.52
CA TYR A 161 -6.85 -10.77 -5.65
C TYR A 161 -5.58 -9.92 -5.68
N TRP A 162 -4.41 -10.55 -5.52
CA TRP A 162 -3.13 -9.86 -5.52
C TRP A 162 -2.86 -9.15 -6.86
N ASP A 163 -3.11 -9.84 -7.97
CA ASP A 163 -2.94 -9.27 -9.31
C ASP A 163 -3.87 -8.07 -9.54
N ALA A 164 -5.16 -8.21 -9.20
CA ALA A 164 -6.17 -7.19 -9.46
C ALA A 164 -6.09 -5.96 -8.52
N TYR A 165 -5.66 -6.14 -7.26
CA TYR A 165 -5.79 -5.10 -6.24
C TYR A 165 -4.47 -4.62 -5.65
N ILE A 166 -3.37 -5.34 -5.87
CA ILE A 166 -2.06 -5.00 -5.33
C ILE A 166 -1.06 -4.73 -6.46
N TRP A 167 -0.76 -5.75 -7.26
CA TRP A 167 0.26 -5.63 -8.31
C TRP A 167 -0.19 -4.81 -9.52
N GLY A 168 -1.35 -5.14 -10.09
CA GLY A 168 -1.86 -4.47 -11.27
C GLY A 168 -1.93 -2.95 -11.11
N PRO A 169 -2.61 -2.43 -10.06
CA PRO A 169 -2.66 -0.99 -9.81
C PRO A 169 -1.29 -0.34 -9.60
N PHE A 170 -0.35 -1.02 -8.93
CA PHE A 170 1.02 -0.54 -8.79
C PHE A 170 1.72 -0.46 -10.14
N TRP A 171 1.69 -1.56 -10.90
CA TRP A 171 2.36 -1.66 -12.19
C TRP A 171 1.80 -0.68 -13.23
N GLU A 172 0.48 -0.58 -13.31
CA GLU A 172 -0.22 0.34 -14.23
C GLU A 172 0.00 1.81 -13.86
N GLY A 173 0.20 2.11 -12.59
CA GLY A 173 0.53 3.44 -12.09
C GLY A 173 1.94 3.93 -12.45
N LEU A 174 2.86 3.02 -12.81
CA LEU A 174 4.20 3.40 -13.22
C LEU A 174 4.22 3.96 -14.65
N ALA A 175 4.93 5.06 -14.86
CA ALA A 175 5.26 5.55 -16.21
C ALA A 175 6.10 4.51 -16.98
N PRO A 176 6.06 4.50 -18.32
CA PRO A 176 6.79 3.52 -19.13
C PRO A 176 8.28 3.43 -18.80
N GLU A 177 8.94 4.59 -18.63
CA GLU A 177 10.35 4.66 -18.25
C GLU A 177 10.62 4.12 -16.85
N ALA A 178 9.68 4.32 -15.92
CA ALA A 178 9.76 3.77 -14.56
C ALA A 178 9.59 2.24 -14.57
N ARG A 179 8.74 1.68 -15.46
CA ARG A 179 8.63 0.23 -15.66
C ARG A 179 9.93 -0.37 -16.20
N ASP A 180 10.59 0.29 -17.17
CA ASP A 180 11.89 -0.13 -17.69
C ASP A 180 12.95 -0.14 -16.58
N ALA A 181 13.06 0.95 -15.83
CA ALA A 181 13.97 1.07 -14.71
C ALA A 181 13.68 0.05 -13.60
N TYR A 182 12.41 -0.23 -13.31
CA TYR A 182 12.00 -1.24 -12.32
C TYR A 182 12.52 -2.64 -12.71
N ILE A 183 12.32 -3.04 -13.97
CA ILE A 183 12.81 -4.34 -14.48
C ILE A 183 14.33 -4.40 -14.43
N GLU A 184 15.02 -3.35 -14.91
CA GLU A 184 16.49 -3.30 -14.93
C GLU A 184 17.07 -3.41 -13.51
N ASN A 185 16.53 -2.66 -12.56
CA ASN A 185 16.99 -2.67 -11.17
C ASN A 185 16.78 -4.03 -10.47
N ARG A 186 15.80 -4.83 -10.92
CA ARG A 186 15.50 -6.16 -10.36
C ARG A 186 16.24 -7.31 -11.04
N SER A 187 16.80 -7.08 -12.23
CA SER A 187 17.41 -8.14 -13.04
C SER A 187 18.55 -8.85 -12.32
N LYS A 188 19.44 -8.10 -11.68
CA LYS A 188 20.59 -8.65 -10.97
C LYS A 188 20.20 -9.58 -9.81
N GLU A 189 19.17 -9.20 -9.05
CA GLU A 189 18.66 -10.02 -7.97
C GLU A 189 17.98 -11.28 -8.52
N ALA A 190 17.10 -11.12 -9.51
CA ALA A 190 16.40 -12.24 -10.14
C ALA A 190 17.37 -13.27 -10.73
N LEU A 191 18.37 -12.84 -11.48
CA LEU A 191 19.38 -13.71 -12.06
C LEU A 191 20.30 -14.40 -11.04
N SER A 192 20.22 -14.05 -9.77
CA SER A 192 20.95 -14.78 -8.71
C SER A 192 20.28 -16.09 -8.32
N TYR A 193 18.98 -16.29 -8.67
CA TYR A 193 18.21 -17.49 -8.30
C TYR A 193 17.38 -18.09 -9.45
N MET A 194 17.39 -17.50 -10.65
CA MET A 194 16.77 -18.06 -11.85
C MET A 194 17.68 -17.90 -13.07
N SER A 195 17.42 -18.68 -14.10
CA SER A 195 18.14 -18.58 -15.39
C SER A 195 17.77 -17.33 -16.18
N GLU A 196 18.61 -16.95 -17.14
CA GLU A 196 18.32 -15.83 -18.06
C GLU A 196 17.00 -16.04 -18.81
N GLN A 197 16.72 -17.27 -19.28
CA GLN A 197 15.48 -17.59 -19.99
C GLN A 197 14.25 -17.43 -19.10
N GLU A 198 14.31 -17.91 -17.86
CA GLU A 198 13.21 -17.74 -16.90
C GLU A 198 12.97 -16.25 -16.60
N TRP A 199 14.04 -15.47 -16.48
CA TRP A 199 13.94 -14.03 -16.30
C TRP A 199 13.26 -13.35 -17.50
N GLU A 200 13.69 -13.65 -18.72
CA GLU A 200 13.07 -13.13 -19.95
C GLU A 200 11.58 -13.47 -20.03
N ASP A 201 11.21 -14.70 -19.67
CA ASP A 201 9.82 -15.16 -19.64
C ASP A 201 9.00 -14.38 -18.60
N TRP A 202 9.54 -14.08 -17.42
CA TRP A 202 8.90 -13.23 -16.42
C TRP A 202 8.75 -11.79 -16.89
N VAL A 203 9.78 -11.21 -17.51
CA VAL A 203 9.72 -9.87 -18.09
C VAL A 203 8.63 -9.80 -19.15
N TYR A 204 8.62 -10.76 -20.08
CA TYR A 204 7.58 -10.86 -21.10
C TYR A 204 6.18 -10.95 -20.51
N SER A 205 5.97 -11.87 -19.56
CA SER A 205 4.66 -12.07 -18.94
C SER A 205 4.16 -10.83 -18.23
N THR A 206 5.03 -10.12 -17.54
CA THR A 206 4.71 -8.89 -16.81
C THR A 206 4.38 -7.74 -17.78
N ARG A 207 5.06 -7.67 -18.92
CA ARG A 207 4.97 -6.54 -19.86
C ARG A 207 4.12 -6.81 -21.11
N LYS A 208 3.63 -8.01 -21.33
CA LYS A 208 2.89 -8.39 -22.55
C LYS A 208 1.66 -7.52 -22.86
N ASN A 209 1.09 -6.86 -21.85
CA ASN A 209 -0.04 -5.93 -22.00
C ASN A 209 0.40 -4.47 -22.08
N ASP A 210 1.69 -4.17 -21.96
CA ASP A 210 2.25 -2.83 -22.06
C ASP A 210 2.37 -2.43 -23.54
N PRO A 211 1.64 -1.40 -24.03
CA PRO A 211 1.63 -1.04 -25.44
C PRO A 211 3.00 -0.64 -26.00
N GLU A 212 3.83 0.04 -25.20
CA GLU A 212 5.14 0.49 -25.64
C GLU A 212 6.13 -0.68 -25.72
N TYR A 213 6.07 -1.60 -24.77
CA TYR A 213 6.86 -2.82 -24.80
C TYR A 213 6.50 -3.65 -26.03
N ARG A 214 5.21 -3.84 -26.30
CA ARG A 214 4.73 -4.55 -27.49
C ARG A 214 5.22 -3.91 -28.78
N ALA A 215 5.10 -2.60 -28.90
CA ALA A 215 5.57 -1.87 -30.09
C ALA A 215 7.07 -2.07 -30.32
N ARG A 216 7.89 -2.07 -29.25
CA ARG A 216 9.34 -2.32 -29.34
C ARG A 216 9.68 -3.77 -29.71
N GLN A 217 8.85 -4.74 -29.32
CA GLN A 217 9.02 -6.16 -29.63
C GLN A 217 8.40 -6.56 -30.99
N GLY A 218 7.69 -5.65 -31.66
CA GLY A 218 6.99 -5.96 -32.91
C GLY A 218 5.77 -6.87 -32.76
N LEU A 219 5.11 -6.83 -31.57
CA LEU A 219 3.98 -7.67 -31.18
C LEU A 219 2.62 -6.98 -31.39
#